data_cf33aea62a10c9a5c522088ee4e555a6
#
_entry.id   cf33aea62a10c9a5c522088ee4e555a6
#
_cell.length_a   1.000
_cell.length_b   1.000
_cell.length_c   1.000
_cell.angle_alpha   90.00
_cell.angle_beta   90.00
_cell.angle_gamma   90.00
#
_symmetry.space_group_name_H-M   'P 1'
#
loop_
_entity.id
_entity.type
_entity.pdbx_description
1 polymer ?
#
loop_
_entity_poly.entity_id
_entity_poly.type
_entity_poly.pdbx_seq_one_letter_code
_entity_poly.pdbx_strand_id
1 'polypeptide(L)'
;YFEWKDGNSSNEDRRGLSVVLDGDKIRPAVEGELPIGVISGNPSAVGDSACNKWAGKYTRDDFGTYIFEEYTLTEWEAQEVNDDGDTITVKKSFETDRIPASETAPADAAVISVDDDGNTLMRRTLNAAYDSTSTYVSREDRKEWDTVGLMGKLRIRTGQPTASGWIKMRDVSDTVEEWLIR
;
A
#
# COMPACT_ATOMS: atom_id res chain seq x y z
N TYR A 1 8.04 3.37 -3.47
CA TYR A 1 8.70 2.10 -3.09
C TYR A 1 8.94 1.26 -4.33
N PHE A 2 10.06 0.51 -4.33
CA PHE A 2 10.40 -0.48 -5.36
C PHE A 2 10.82 -1.78 -4.67
N GLU A 3 10.46 -2.91 -5.28
CA GLU A 3 10.84 -4.23 -4.79
C GLU A 3 12.22 -4.63 -5.33
N TRP A 4 13.05 -5.22 -4.47
CA TRP A 4 14.34 -5.76 -4.87
C TRP A 4 14.20 -7.05 -5.67
N LYS A 5 14.95 -7.19 -6.74
CA LYS A 5 14.98 -8.39 -7.59
C LYS A 5 15.41 -9.65 -6.81
N ASP A 6 16.36 -9.49 -5.89
CA ASP A 6 16.89 -10.56 -5.03
C ASP A 6 16.15 -10.68 -3.69
N GLY A 7 15.11 -9.84 -3.45
CA GLY A 7 14.31 -9.83 -2.24
C GLY A 7 15.06 -9.40 -0.98
N ASN A 8 16.31 -8.91 -1.10
CA ASN A 8 17.18 -8.50 0.02
C ASN A 8 17.13 -9.50 1.21
N SER A 9 17.27 -10.79 0.93
CA SER A 9 17.02 -11.86 1.91
C SER A 9 17.88 -11.78 3.17
N SER A 10 19.10 -11.21 3.06
CA SER A 10 20.04 -10.94 4.16
C SER A 10 19.72 -9.67 4.95
N ASN A 11 18.71 -8.90 4.55
CA ASN A 11 18.34 -7.62 5.16
C ASN A 11 19.52 -6.63 5.23
N GLU A 12 20.22 -6.50 4.12
CA GLU A 12 21.36 -5.57 4.00
C GLU A 12 20.89 -4.12 4.03
N ASP A 13 21.69 -3.26 4.67
CA ASP A 13 21.54 -1.81 4.53
C ASP A 13 22.00 -1.38 3.14
N ARG A 14 21.05 -1.02 2.28
CA ARG A 14 21.30 -0.61 0.90
C ARG A 14 21.16 0.90 0.67
N ARG A 15 21.00 1.68 1.72
CA ARG A 15 20.92 3.14 1.62
C ARG A 15 22.16 3.70 0.92
N GLY A 16 21.92 4.61 -0.02
CA GLY A 16 22.97 5.24 -0.83
C GLY A 16 23.49 4.39 -2.00
N LEU A 17 22.94 3.20 -2.26
CA LEU A 17 23.19 2.50 -3.52
C LEU A 17 22.40 3.14 -4.64
N SER A 18 23.03 3.35 -5.80
CA SER A 18 22.32 3.68 -7.02
C SER A 18 21.72 2.41 -7.64
N VAL A 19 20.53 2.55 -8.25
CA VAL A 19 19.76 1.41 -8.73
C VAL A 19 19.28 1.58 -10.16
N VAL A 20 19.09 0.45 -10.84
CA VAL A 20 18.47 0.35 -12.16
C VAL A 20 17.22 -0.54 -12.08
N LEU A 21 16.34 -0.40 -13.08
CA LEU A 21 15.22 -1.33 -13.26
C LEU A 21 15.71 -2.66 -13.86
N ASP A 22 15.13 -3.75 -13.39
CA ASP A 22 15.24 -5.09 -13.95
C ASP A 22 13.83 -5.70 -14.01
N GLY A 23 13.16 -5.44 -15.12
CA GLY A 23 11.72 -5.66 -15.25
C GLY A 23 10.93 -4.64 -14.45
N ASP A 24 10.07 -5.13 -13.55
CA ASP A 24 9.25 -4.35 -12.61
C ASP A 24 9.93 -4.11 -11.25
N LYS A 25 11.14 -4.64 -11.06
CA LYS A 25 11.93 -4.59 -9.81
C LYS A 25 13.21 -3.79 -9.98
N ILE A 26 13.91 -3.58 -8.86
CA ILE A 26 15.21 -2.91 -8.86
C ILE A 26 16.34 -3.85 -8.48
N ARG A 27 17.53 -3.51 -8.95
CA ARG A 27 18.80 -4.04 -8.48
C ARG A 27 19.86 -2.93 -8.38
N PRO A 28 20.98 -3.15 -7.67
CA PRO A 28 22.09 -2.21 -7.70
C PRO A 28 22.60 -1.98 -9.14
N ALA A 29 22.90 -0.72 -9.45
CA ALA A 29 23.56 -0.37 -10.71
C ALA A 29 25.00 -0.84 -10.70
N VAL A 30 25.50 -1.31 -11.85
CA VAL A 30 26.91 -1.63 -12.07
C VAL A 30 27.56 -0.59 -12.99
N GLU A 31 28.89 -0.59 -13.04
CA GLU A 31 29.65 0.34 -13.88
C GLU A 31 29.18 0.32 -15.34
N GLY A 32 28.95 1.50 -15.90
CA GLY A 32 28.46 1.67 -17.28
C GLY A 32 26.95 1.70 -17.43
N GLU A 33 26.19 1.41 -16.37
CA GLU A 33 24.73 1.55 -16.38
C GLU A 33 24.28 2.96 -16.00
N LEU A 34 23.10 3.35 -16.46
CA LEU A 34 22.44 4.62 -16.09
C LEU A 34 21.43 4.39 -14.98
N PRO A 35 21.73 4.74 -13.73
CA PRO A 35 20.80 4.54 -12.62
C PRO A 35 19.58 5.44 -12.76
N ILE A 36 18.42 4.91 -12.30
CA ILE A 36 17.15 5.66 -12.23
C ILE A 36 17.07 6.51 -10.97
N GLY A 37 17.82 6.15 -9.93
CA GLY A 37 17.75 6.81 -8.63
C GLY A 37 18.68 6.16 -7.60
N VAL A 38 18.51 6.57 -6.35
CA VAL A 38 19.33 6.15 -5.20
C VAL A 38 18.43 5.71 -4.05
N ILE A 39 18.81 4.67 -3.34
CA ILE A 39 18.11 4.24 -2.13
C ILE A 39 18.18 5.33 -1.08
N SER A 40 17.02 5.87 -0.71
CA SER A 40 16.88 6.98 0.23
C SER A 40 16.59 6.49 1.64
N GLY A 41 17.38 6.95 2.61
CA GLY A 41 17.16 6.61 4.02
C GLY A 41 16.12 7.50 4.74
N ASN A 42 15.74 8.63 4.12
CA ASN A 42 14.75 9.55 4.72
C ASN A 42 14.07 10.40 3.63
N PRO A 43 13.14 9.80 2.86
CA PRO A 43 12.43 10.51 1.81
C PRO A 43 11.43 11.52 2.40
N SER A 44 11.31 12.70 1.79
CA SER A 44 10.34 13.73 2.19
C SER A 44 8.92 13.41 1.73
N ALA A 45 8.78 12.70 0.62
CA ALA A 45 7.51 12.24 0.08
C ALA A 45 7.71 10.86 -0.53
N VAL A 46 6.78 9.95 -0.24
CA VAL A 46 6.84 8.57 -0.73
C VAL A 46 5.60 8.28 -1.55
N GLY A 47 5.81 7.99 -2.82
CA GLY A 47 4.79 7.45 -3.71
C GLY A 47 4.68 5.93 -3.61
N ASP A 48 3.59 5.38 -4.11
CA ASP A 48 3.29 3.95 -4.12
C ASP A 48 3.42 3.28 -2.73
N SER A 49 3.10 4.05 -1.71
CA SER A 49 3.01 3.55 -0.35
C SER A 49 1.68 2.84 -0.16
N ALA A 50 1.67 1.67 0.44
CA ALA A 50 0.45 0.95 0.77
C ALA A 50 -0.39 1.64 1.87
N CYS A 51 0.10 2.69 2.50
CA CYS A 51 -0.58 3.61 3.42
C CYS A 51 -1.63 2.94 4.30
N ASN A 52 -1.25 2.10 5.24
CA ASN A 52 -2.14 1.43 6.20
C ASN A 52 -3.27 0.59 5.55
N LYS A 53 -3.13 0.23 4.27
CA LYS A 53 -4.09 -0.60 3.55
C LYS A 53 -3.40 -1.86 3.08
N TRP A 54 -4.12 -2.97 3.21
CA TRP A 54 -3.69 -4.24 2.66
C TRP A 54 -3.50 -4.10 1.14
N ALA A 55 -2.26 -4.15 0.66
CA ALA A 55 -1.95 -4.14 -0.76
C ALA A 55 -2.60 -5.34 -1.44
N GLY A 56 -3.38 -5.11 -2.49
CA GLY A 56 -4.10 -6.16 -3.19
C GLY A 56 -5.45 -6.54 -2.59
N LYS A 57 -5.95 -5.87 -1.55
CA LYS A 57 -7.28 -6.13 -0.99
C LYS A 57 -8.40 -5.92 -2.01
N TYR A 58 -8.28 -4.88 -2.83
CA TYR A 58 -9.30 -4.52 -3.82
C TYR A 58 -8.77 -4.69 -5.23
N THR A 59 -9.64 -5.18 -6.10
CA THR A 59 -9.36 -5.33 -7.53
C THR A 59 -9.18 -3.96 -8.19
N ARG A 60 -8.26 -3.90 -9.14
CA ARG A 60 -7.99 -2.71 -9.94
C ARG A 60 -7.98 -3.08 -11.41
N ASP A 61 -8.30 -2.13 -12.27
CA ASP A 61 -8.12 -2.25 -13.71
C ASP A 61 -6.64 -2.11 -14.12
N ASP A 62 -6.37 -2.20 -15.43
CA ASP A 62 -5.01 -2.10 -15.99
C ASP A 62 -4.35 -0.72 -15.76
N PHE A 63 -5.13 0.29 -15.43
CA PHE A 63 -4.66 1.64 -15.09
C PHE A 63 -4.47 1.86 -13.59
N GLY A 64 -4.76 0.83 -12.76
CA GLY A 64 -4.65 0.89 -11.31
C GLY A 64 -5.85 1.55 -10.61
N THR A 65 -6.95 1.82 -11.35
CA THR A 65 -8.19 2.39 -10.79
C THR A 65 -9.00 1.29 -10.09
N TYR A 66 -9.61 1.61 -8.96
CA TYR A 66 -10.46 0.63 -8.26
C TYR A 66 -11.67 0.27 -9.08
N ILE A 67 -11.95 -1.03 -9.18
CA ILE A 67 -13.19 -1.56 -9.72
C ILE A 67 -14.25 -1.54 -8.61
N PHE A 68 -15.47 -1.15 -8.98
CA PHE A 68 -16.61 -1.09 -8.09
C PHE A 68 -17.67 -2.11 -8.52
N GLU A 69 -18.42 -2.62 -7.54
CA GLU A 69 -19.56 -3.50 -7.75
C GLU A 69 -20.77 -2.99 -6.98
N GLU A 70 -21.96 -3.29 -7.47
CA GLU A 70 -23.19 -3.06 -6.76
C GLU A 70 -23.28 -4.00 -5.54
N TYR A 71 -23.85 -3.50 -4.45
CA TYR A 71 -24.13 -4.31 -3.28
C TYR A 71 -25.44 -3.90 -2.62
N THR A 72 -25.90 -4.71 -1.68
CA THR A 72 -27.09 -4.42 -0.89
C THR A 72 -26.74 -4.48 0.60
N LEU A 73 -27.48 -3.71 1.40
CA LEU A 73 -27.46 -3.78 2.85
C LEU A 73 -28.69 -4.55 3.32
N THR A 74 -28.50 -5.39 4.33
CA THR A 74 -29.61 -6.01 5.08
C THR A 74 -29.67 -5.36 6.44
N GLU A 75 -30.85 -4.78 6.76
CA GLU A 75 -31.08 -4.03 7.99
C GLU A 75 -32.26 -4.61 8.79
N TRP A 76 -32.09 -4.64 10.08
CA TRP A 76 -33.16 -5.04 11.01
C TRP A 76 -32.94 -4.45 12.41
N GLU A 77 -33.97 -4.49 13.23
CA GLU A 77 -33.86 -4.16 14.64
C GLU A 77 -33.67 -5.44 15.48
N ALA A 78 -32.73 -5.40 16.41
CA ALA A 78 -32.49 -6.48 17.37
C ALA A 78 -32.56 -5.97 18.78
N GLN A 79 -32.99 -6.84 19.71
CA GLN A 79 -32.95 -6.55 21.14
C GLN A 79 -31.60 -7.02 21.71
N GLU A 80 -30.87 -6.13 22.35
CA GLU A 80 -29.60 -6.43 23.03
C GLU A 80 -29.66 -5.97 24.49
N VAL A 81 -28.86 -6.62 25.32
CA VAL A 81 -28.71 -6.21 26.73
C VAL A 81 -27.44 -5.35 26.83
N ASN A 82 -27.57 -4.13 27.31
CA ASN A 82 -26.45 -3.23 27.55
C ASN A 82 -25.64 -3.63 28.78
N ASP A 83 -24.54 -2.94 29.05
CA ASP A 83 -23.65 -3.19 30.19
C ASP A 83 -24.37 -2.93 31.57
N ASP A 84 -25.42 -2.14 31.58
CA ASP A 84 -26.23 -1.86 32.78
C ASP A 84 -27.32 -2.90 33.01
N GLY A 85 -27.47 -3.87 32.09
CA GLY A 85 -28.47 -4.93 32.17
C GLY A 85 -29.83 -4.58 31.57
N ASP A 86 -29.97 -3.41 30.93
CA ASP A 86 -31.21 -2.99 30.29
C ASP A 86 -31.30 -3.55 28.85
N THR A 87 -32.54 -3.92 28.49
CA THR A 87 -32.84 -4.33 27.12
C THR A 87 -33.03 -3.09 26.24
N ILE A 88 -32.19 -2.97 25.21
CA ILE A 88 -32.21 -1.88 24.23
C ILE A 88 -32.49 -2.40 22.82
N THR A 89 -33.12 -1.57 22.00
CA THR A 89 -33.27 -1.86 20.57
C THR A 89 -32.09 -1.29 19.80
N VAL A 90 -31.39 -2.17 19.08
CA VAL A 90 -30.22 -1.80 18.26
C VAL A 90 -30.54 -2.03 16.79
N LYS A 91 -30.26 -1.02 15.95
CA LYS A 91 -30.32 -1.19 14.49
C LYS A 91 -29.07 -1.92 14.02
N LYS A 92 -29.25 -3.09 13.41
CA LYS A 92 -28.22 -3.86 12.71
C LYS A 92 -28.24 -3.51 11.24
N SER A 93 -27.07 -3.33 10.64
CA SER A 93 -26.89 -3.07 9.22
C SER A 93 -25.62 -3.72 8.74
N PHE A 94 -25.71 -4.64 7.79
CA PHE A 94 -24.59 -5.38 7.21
C PHE A 94 -24.71 -5.45 5.70
N GLU A 95 -23.57 -5.52 5.02
CA GLU A 95 -23.57 -5.92 3.61
C GLU A 95 -24.20 -7.33 3.48
N THR A 96 -25.21 -7.49 2.63
CA THR A 96 -26.06 -8.70 2.58
C THR A 96 -25.25 -9.99 2.39
N ASP A 97 -24.17 -9.93 1.63
CA ASP A 97 -23.27 -11.06 1.35
C ASP A 97 -22.16 -11.24 2.41
N ARG A 98 -22.14 -10.41 3.45
CA ARG A 98 -21.10 -10.38 4.50
C ARG A 98 -21.64 -10.28 5.92
N ILE A 99 -22.85 -10.75 6.11
CA ILE A 99 -23.44 -10.83 7.46
C ILE A 99 -22.54 -11.79 8.28
N PRO A 100 -22.02 -11.37 9.46
CA PRO A 100 -21.20 -12.23 10.29
C PRO A 100 -21.94 -13.49 10.70
N ALA A 101 -21.24 -14.61 10.84
CA ALA A 101 -21.82 -15.88 11.28
C ALA A 101 -22.46 -15.84 12.70
N SER A 102 -22.08 -14.84 13.50
CA SER A 102 -22.68 -14.56 14.81
C SER A 102 -24.04 -13.90 14.74
N GLU A 103 -24.43 -13.38 13.56
CA GLU A 103 -25.68 -12.67 13.34
C GLU A 103 -26.61 -13.49 12.43
N THR A 104 -27.89 -13.32 12.65
CA THR A 104 -28.92 -13.93 11.82
C THR A 104 -29.96 -12.89 11.50
N ALA A 105 -30.05 -12.51 10.24
CA ALA A 105 -31.07 -11.60 9.78
C ALA A 105 -32.45 -12.29 9.82
N PRO A 106 -33.48 -11.67 10.38
CA PRO A 106 -34.84 -12.20 10.33
C PRO A 106 -35.37 -12.21 8.90
N ALA A 107 -36.42 -13.01 8.66
CA ALA A 107 -36.98 -13.18 7.31
C ALA A 107 -37.61 -11.91 6.72
N ASP A 108 -37.98 -10.97 7.58
CA ASP A 108 -38.56 -9.67 7.24
C ASP A 108 -37.55 -8.51 7.28
N ALA A 109 -36.24 -8.81 7.40
CA ALA A 109 -35.20 -7.80 7.31
C ALA A 109 -35.27 -7.01 6.01
N ALA A 110 -35.11 -5.70 6.11
CA ALA A 110 -35.14 -4.83 4.93
C ALA A 110 -33.87 -5.00 4.10
N VAL A 111 -34.02 -5.11 2.78
CA VAL A 111 -32.88 -5.13 1.86
C VAL A 111 -32.85 -3.80 1.09
N ILE A 112 -31.75 -3.07 1.25
CA ILE A 112 -31.56 -1.73 0.70
C ILE A 112 -30.51 -1.82 -0.42
N SER A 113 -30.84 -1.31 -1.60
CA SER A 113 -29.95 -1.28 -2.78
C SER A 113 -29.56 0.13 -3.22
N VAL A 114 -30.17 1.16 -2.61
CA VAL A 114 -29.93 2.57 -2.94
C VAL A 114 -29.68 3.37 -1.67
N ASP A 115 -28.95 4.48 -1.81
CA ASP A 115 -28.76 5.46 -0.74
C ASP A 115 -29.99 6.38 -0.59
N ASP A 116 -29.91 7.34 0.35
CA ASP A 116 -30.99 8.30 0.63
C ASP A 116 -31.28 9.24 -0.56
N ASP A 117 -30.34 9.39 -1.49
CA ASP A 117 -30.49 10.18 -2.72
C ASP A 117 -31.01 9.33 -3.91
N GLY A 118 -31.23 8.04 -3.71
CA GLY A 118 -31.71 7.10 -4.71
C GLY A 118 -30.63 6.55 -5.64
N ASN A 119 -29.34 6.74 -5.33
CA ASN A 119 -28.24 6.17 -6.11
C ASN A 119 -27.98 4.72 -5.66
N THR A 120 -27.67 3.85 -6.62
CA THR A 120 -27.28 2.47 -6.35
C THR A 120 -26.07 2.42 -5.41
N LEU A 121 -26.15 1.57 -4.40
CA LEU A 121 -25.04 1.36 -3.48
C LEU A 121 -23.86 0.69 -4.17
N MET A 122 -22.69 1.30 -4.10
CA MET A 122 -21.47 0.85 -4.75
C MET A 122 -20.36 0.64 -3.73
N ARG A 123 -19.63 -0.47 -3.85
CA ARG A 123 -18.43 -0.74 -3.04
C ARG A 123 -17.27 -1.16 -3.93
N ARG A 124 -16.05 -1.07 -3.37
CA ARG A 124 -14.86 -1.60 -4.07
C ARG A 124 -14.91 -3.12 -4.11
N THR A 125 -14.74 -3.69 -5.29
CA THR A 125 -14.70 -5.15 -5.48
C THR A 125 -13.51 -5.74 -4.76
N LEU A 126 -13.72 -6.76 -3.92
CA LEU A 126 -12.66 -7.48 -3.26
C LEU A 126 -11.88 -8.34 -4.27
N ASN A 127 -10.57 -8.38 -4.08
CA ASN A 127 -9.72 -9.34 -4.77
C ASN A 127 -9.98 -10.74 -4.20
N ALA A 128 -10.28 -11.70 -5.08
CA ALA A 128 -10.54 -13.09 -4.68
C ALA A 128 -9.33 -13.76 -3.97
N ALA A 129 -8.10 -13.25 -4.19
CA ALA A 129 -6.90 -13.72 -3.52
C ALA A 129 -6.65 -13.03 -2.16
N TYR A 130 -7.53 -12.13 -1.72
CA TYR A 130 -7.37 -11.45 -0.44
C TYR A 130 -7.61 -12.39 0.74
N ASP A 131 -6.60 -12.51 1.59
CA ASP A 131 -6.68 -13.24 2.84
C ASP A 131 -6.86 -12.27 4.01
N SER A 132 -8.06 -12.24 4.59
CA SER A 132 -8.41 -11.37 5.70
C SER A 132 -7.76 -11.78 7.03
N THR A 133 -7.19 -13.00 7.11
CA THR A 133 -6.51 -13.51 8.31
C THR A 133 -5.03 -13.13 8.34
N SER A 134 -4.46 -12.73 7.19
CA SER A 134 -3.07 -12.31 7.10
C SER A 134 -2.84 -10.98 7.80
N THR A 135 -1.83 -10.93 8.65
CA THR A 135 -1.39 -9.68 9.27
C THR A 135 -0.77 -8.78 8.21
N TYR A 136 -1.27 -7.56 8.09
CA TYR A 136 -0.67 -6.57 7.20
C TYR A 136 0.71 -6.15 7.71
N VAL A 137 1.70 -6.19 6.82
CA VAL A 137 3.05 -5.64 7.02
C VAL A 137 3.27 -4.56 5.96
N SER A 138 3.59 -3.35 6.39
CA SER A 138 3.82 -2.22 5.47
C SER A 138 5.04 -2.47 4.58
N ARG A 139 5.12 -1.79 3.42
CA ARG A 139 6.32 -1.89 2.57
C ARG A 139 7.56 -1.35 3.29
N GLU A 140 7.39 -0.41 4.20
CA GLU A 140 8.47 0.15 5.02
C GLU A 140 9.10 -0.89 5.95
N ASP A 141 8.29 -1.83 6.45
CA ASP A 141 8.73 -2.87 7.39
C ASP A 141 9.20 -4.16 6.69
N ARG A 142 9.13 -4.18 5.36
CA ARG A 142 9.48 -5.37 4.56
C ARG A 142 10.83 -5.18 3.86
N LYS A 143 11.78 -6.05 4.17
CA LYS A 143 13.17 -6.00 3.68
C LYS A 143 13.32 -6.05 2.15
N GLU A 144 12.34 -6.64 1.46
CA GLU A 144 12.33 -6.72 0.00
C GLU A 144 11.90 -5.44 -0.69
N TRP A 145 11.51 -4.39 0.06
CA TRP A 145 11.11 -3.10 -0.46
C TRP A 145 11.99 -1.97 0.05
N ASP A 146 12.35 -1.05 -0.85
CA ASP A 146 13.05 0.17 -0.48
C ASP A 146 12.49 1.40 -1.18
N THR A 147 12.75 2.57 -0.61
CA THR A 147 12.42 3.84 -1.23
C THR A 147 13.55 4.29 -2.15
N VAL A 148 13.23 4.52 -3.42
CA VAL A 148 14.16 5.09 -4.40
C VAL A 148 13.90 6.58 -4.53
N GLY A 149 14.90 7.38 -4.20
CA GLY A 149 14.91 8.80 -4.49
C GLY A 149 15.17 9.01 -5.99
N LEU A 150 14.15 9.52 -6.70
CA LEU A 150 14.20 9.75 -8.14
C LEU A 150 14.59 11.20 -8.49
N MET A 151 14.53 12.09 -7.52
CA MET A 151 14.90 13.51 -7.70
C MET A 151 15.24 14.19 -6.37
N GLY A 152 15.95 15.30 -6.45
CA GLY A 152 16.30 16.12 -5.29
C GLY A 152 17.71 15.88 -4.80
N LYS A 153 17.98 16.30 -3.55
CA LYS A 153 19.30 16.12 -2.92
C LYS A 153 19.36 14.77 -2.23
N LEU A 154 20.18 13.88 -2.75
CA LEU A 154 20.30 12.51 -2.26
C LEU A 154 21.74 12.22 -1.83
N ARG A 155 21.90 11.33 -0.86
CA ARG A 155 23.18 10.86 -0.39
C ARG A 155 23.50 9.52 -1.03
N ILE A 156 24.65 9.46 -1.67
CA ILE A 156 25.14 8.32 -2.45
C ILE A 156 26.41 7.81 -1.81
N ARG A 157 26.62 6.52 -1.73
CA ARG A 157 27.91 5.95 -1.32
C ARG A 157 28.96 6.30 -2.37
N THR A 158 30.18 6.64 -1.92
CA THR A 158 31.30 6.95 -2.82
C THR A 158 31.55 5.79 -3.78
N GLY A 159 31.79 6.13 -5.05
CA GLY A 159 32.09 5.13 -6.10
C GLY A 159 30.88 4.43 -6.72
N GLN A 160 29.67 4.82 -6.36
CA GLN A 160 28.47 4.32 -7.03
C GLN A 160 28.33 4.89 -8.44
N PRO A 161 27.77 4.11 -9.42
CA PRO A 161 27.40 4.64 -10.72
C PRO A 161 26.44 5.84 -10.61
N THR A 162 26.64 6.84 -11.48
CA THR A 162 25.81 8.05 -11.52
C THR A 162 25.31 8.31 -12.95
N ALA A 163 24.14 8.92 -13.08
CA ALA A 163 23.64 9.34 -14.39
C ALA A 163 24.24 10.69 -14.83
N SER A 164 24.33 10.93 -16.13
CA SER A 164 24.98 12.12 -16.72
C SER A 164 24.31 13.46 -16.32
N GLY A 165 23.06 13.43 -15.91
CA GLY A 165 22.33 14.62 -15.44
C GLY A 165 22.49 14.91 -13.94
N TRP A 166 23.17 14.05 -13.19
CA TRP A 166 23.35 14.24 -11.76
C TRP A 166 24.54 15.17 -11.48
N ILE A 167 24.44 15.99 -10.46
CA ILE A 167 25.44 16.98 -10.12
C ILE A 167 25.95 16.72 -8.71
N LYS A 168 27.24 16.41 -8.57
CA LYS A 168 27.89 16.31 -7.25
C LYS A 168 27.89 17.67 -6.58
N MET A 169 27.38 17.73 -5.36
CA MET A 169 27.30 18.96 -4.56
C MET A 169 28.47 19.07 -3.56
N ARG A 170 28.73 17.98 -2.84
CA ARG A 170 29.82 17.94 -1.82
C ARG A 170 30.08 16.52 -1.34
N ASP A 171 31.22 16.34 -0.71
CA ASP A 171 31.48 15.18 0.13
C ASP A 171 30.83 15.40 1.50
N VAL A 172 30.14 14.37 2.00
CA VAL A 172 29.50 14.36 3.33
C VAL A 172 30.44 13.67 4.33
N SER A 173 31.11 12.61 3.88
CA SER A 173 32.15 11.86 4.59
C SER A 173 33.04 11.17 3.57
N ASP A 174 34.05 10.42 4.04
CA ASP A 174 34.94 9.62 3.16
C ASP A 174 34.19 8.56 2.33
N THR A 175 32.99 8.16 2.76
CA THR A 175 32.21 7.09 2.15
C THR A 175 30.87 7.55 1.57
N VAL A 176 30.50 8.82 1.72
CA VAL A 176 29.20 9.36 1.32
C VAL A 176 29.34 10.72 0.66
N GLU A 177 28.69 10.87 -0.47
CA GLU A 177 28.60 12.11 -1.25
C GLU A 177 27.16 12.60 -1.30
N GLU A 178 26.94 13.90 -1.43
CA GLU A 178 25.61 14.50 -1.68
C GLU A 178 25.52 14.96 -3.13
N TRP A 179 24.49 14.53 -3.80
CA TRP A 179 24.23 14.79 -5.21
C TRP A 179 22.85 15.38 -5.43
N LEU A 180 22.73 16.28 -6.41
CA LEU A 180 21.47 16.73 -6.96
C LEU A 180 21.09 15.81 -8.11
N ILE A 181 19.97 15.11 -7.96
CA ILE A 181 19.37 14.21 -8.95
C ILE A 181 18.20 14.94 -9.60
N ARG A 182 18.13 14.91 -10.92
CA ARG A 182 17.11 15.61 -11.72
C ARG A 182 16.81 14.87 -13.04
#